data_cb3603d86040ef1f9ddb376f5db95281
#
_entry.id   cb3603d86040ef1f9ddb376f5db95281
#
_cell.length_a   1.000
_cell.length_b   1.000
_cell.length_c   1.000
_cell.angle_alpha   90.00
_cell.angle_beta   90.00
_cell.angle_gamma   90.00
#
_symmetry.space_group_name_H-M   'P 1'
#
loop_
_entity.id
_entity.type
_entity.pdbx_description
1 polymer ?
#
loop_
_entity_poly.entity_id
_entity_poly.type
_entity_poly.pdbx_seq_one_letter_code
_entity_poly.pdbx_strand_id
1 'polypeptide(L)'
;MPSTPLTLLIDTNVWLDVFLPSRPEAEAARTLLEEAEKRGFSLVYAAQSSLDVYQRVIINNKRWVRESSALTEAWATAIKRWAWDAVTSMQELAVAVPVDMSDIWLACKYRYYHDDYKDDLVLAACRRSHADYLVTNDRKLLAHADVCAKTPRQMVELFKVLA
;
A
#
# COMPACT_ATOMS: atom_id res chain seq x y z
N MET A 1 10.66 29.29 0.31
CA MET A 1 11.45 28.09 0.61
C MET A 1 10.77 26.90 -0.07
N PRO A 2 11.45 26.09 -0.90
CA PRO A 2 10.84 24.83 -1.33
C PRO A 2 10.60 23.99 -0.08
N SER A 3 9.35 23.66 0.19
CA SER A 3 9.01 22.70 1.24
C SER A 3 9.64 21.36 0.90
N THR A 4 10.27 20.72 1.87
CA THR A 4 10.79 19.36 1.68
C THR A 4 9.67 18.46 1.14
N PRO A 5 9.90 17.70 0.06
CA PRO A 5 8.86 16.83 -0.47
C PRO A 5 8.40 15.82 0.59
N LEU A 6 7.11 15.62 0.70
CA LEU A 6 6.54 14.67 1.66
C LEU A 6 6.94 13.23 1.31
N THR A 7 7.12 12.42 2.35
CA THR A 7 7.30 10.97 2.23
C THR A 7 6.01 10.27 2.69
N LEU A 8 5.42 9.48 1.80
CA LEU A 8 4.17 8.76 2.04
C LEU A 8 4.43 7.25 2.06
N LEU A 9 4.10 6.58 3.15
CA LEU A 9 4.07 5.12 3.16
C LEU A 9 2.70 4.65 2.69
N ILE A 10 2.70 3.88 1.61
CA ILE A 10 1.49 3.34 0.99
C ILE A 10 1.24 1.92 1.48
N ASP A 11 0.13 1.72 2.16
CA ASP A 11 -0.25 0.41 2.70
C ASP A 11 -0.71 -0.57 1.61
N THR A 12 -0.62 -1.86 1.89
CA THR A 12 -1.00 -2.96 1.00
C THR A 12 -2.40 -2.81 0.43
N ASN A 13 -3.39 -2.41 1.25
CA ASN A 13 -4.77 -2.25 0.79
C ASN A 13 -4.91 -1.16 -0.27
N VAL A 14 -4.13 -0.09 -0.18
CA VAL A 14 -4.14 1.00 -1.18
C VAL A 14 -3.49 0.54 -2.50
N TRP A 15 -2.38 -0.22 -2.44
CA TRP A 15 -1.81 -0.85 -3.63
C TRP A 15 -2.79 -1.79 -4.32
N LEU A 16 -3.54 -2.58 -3.54
CA LEU A 16 -4.58 -3.45 -4.09
C LEU A 16 -5.72 -2.65 -4.74
N ASP A 17 -6.08 -1.48 -4.20
CA ASP A 17 -7.04 -0.59 -4.82
C ASP A 17 -6.54 -0.05 -6.17
N VAL A 18 -5.23 0.19 -6.32
CA VAL A 18 -4.62 0.59 -7.60
C VAL A 18 -4.72 -0.53 -8.64
N PHE A 19 -4.39 -1.77 -8.27
CA PHE A 19 -4.24 -2.89 -9.21
C PHE A 19 -5.53 -3.69 -9.46
N LEU A 20 -6.55 -3.54 -8.62
CA LEU A 20 -7.84 -4.23 -8.73
C LEU A 20 -8.97 -3.22 -8.97
N PRO A 21 -9.28 -2.92 -10.25
CA PRO A 21 -10.21 -1.83 -10.62
C PRO A 21 -11.63 -1.99 -10.07
N SER A 22 -12.02 -3.22 -9.72
CA SER A 22 -13.34 -3.50 -9.14
C SER A 22 -13.50 -3.08 -7.68
N ARG A 23 -12.41 -2.64 -7.03
CA ARG A 23 -12.47 -2.23 -5.62
C ARG A 23 -13.03 -0.81 -5.49
N PRO A 24 -13.82 -0.52 -4.44
CA PRO A 24 -14.52 0.76 -4.28
C PRO A 24 -13.60 1.99 -4.23
N GLU A 25 -12.37 1.82 -3.71
CA GLU A 25 -11.42 2.92 -3.53
C GLU A 25 -10.39 3.02 -4.67
N ALA A 26 -10.56 2.27 -5.77
CA ALA A 26 -9.62 2.21 -6.88
C ALA A 26 -9.31 3.58 -7.50
N GLU A 27 -10.34 4.40 -7.72
CA GLU A 27 -10.19 5.74 -8.29
C GLU A 27 -9.40 6.66 -7.34
N ALA A 28 -9.76 6.68 -6.06
CA ALA A 28 -9.09 7.50 -5.06
C ALA A 28 -7.61 7.13 -4.89
N ALA A 29 -7.29 5.83 -4.92
CA ALA A 29 -5.93 5.34 -4.84
C ALA A 29 -5.09 5.77 -6.04
N ARG A 30 -5.61 5.67 -7.26
CA ARG A 30 -4.91 6.12 -8.48
C ARG A 30 -4.69 7.63 -8.48
N THR A 31 -5.73 8.40 -8.17
CA THR A 31 -5.63 9.87 -8.06
C THR A 31 -4.56 10.28 -7.05
N LEU A 32 -4.47 9.58 -5.91
CA LEU A 32 -3.43 9.82 -4.93
C LEU A 32 -2.03 9.67 -5.53
N LEU A 33 -1.75 8.54 -6.21
CA LEU A 33 -0.42 8.28 -6.76
C LEU A 33 -0.07 9.30 -7.84
N GLU A 34 -0.99 9.62 -8.75
CA GLU A 34 -0.80 10.64 -9.79
C GLU A 34 -0.50 12.02 -9.20
N GLU A 35 -1.24 12.43 -8.18
CA GLU A 35 -1.04 13.72 -7.53
C GLU A 35 0.27 13.76 -6.73
N ALA A 36 0.65 12.67 -6.09
CA ALA A 36 1.92 12.56 -5.38
C ALA A 36 3.12 12.66 -6.36
N GLU A 37 3.05 11.97 -7.49
CA GLU A 37 4.06 12.03 -8.55
C GLU A 37 4.20 13.44 -9.12
N LYS A 38 3.11 14.10 -9.49
CA LYS A 38 3.11 15.49 -9.98
C LYS A 38 3.77 16.48 -9.03
N ARG A 39 3.69 16.20 -7.72
CA ARG A 39 4.26 17.06 -6.67
C ARG A 39 5.68 16.66 -6.27
N GLY A 40 6.21 15.58 -6.84
CA GLY A 40 7.53 15.06 -6.50
C GLY A 40 7.62 14.50 -5.09
N PHE A 41 6.52 13.98 -4.53
CA PHE A 41 6.52 13.34 -3.23
C PHE A 41 7.17 11.96 -3.30
N SER A 42 7.84 11.57 -2.23
CA SER A 42 8.47 10.27 -2.12
C SER A 42 7.45 9.23 -1.67
N LEU A 43 7.29 8.17 -2.47
CA LEU A 43 6.44 7.04 -2.10
C LEU A 43 7.31 5.90 -1.58
N VAL A 44 6.89 5.30 -0.48
CA VAL A 44 7.54 4.13 0.09
C VAL A 44 6.49 3.07 0.45
N TYR A 45 6.91 1.82 0.57
CA TYR A 45 6.06 0.71 1.04
C TYR A 45 6.87 -0.27 1.87
N ALA A 46 6.23 -0.95 2.81
CA ALA A 46 6.87 -2.02 3.56
C ALA A 46 7.20 -3.21 2.62
N ALA A 47 8.43 -3.70 2.61
CA ALA A 47 8.90 -4.68 1.63
C ALA A 47 8.02 -5.93 1.54
N GLN A 48 7.47 -6.41 2.68
CA GLN A 48 6.55 -7.55 2.72
C GLN A 48 5.22 -7.28 1.99
N SER A 49 4.81 -6.02 1.83
CA SER A 49 3.59 -5.66 1.09
C SER A 49 3.62 -6.12 -0.36
N SER A 50 4.80 -6.23 -0.98
CA SER A 50 4.93 -6.74 -2.35
C SER A 50 4.49 -8.20 -2.47
N LEU A 51 4.81 -9.04 -1.48
CA LEU A 51 4.36 -10.43 -1.43
C LEU A 51 2.84 -10.53 -1.24
N ASP A 52 2.31 -9.71 -0.34
CA ASP A 52 0.86 -9.67 -0.11
C ASP A 52 0.10 -9.20 -1.35
N VAL A 53 0.58 -8.18 -2.05
CA VAL A 53 0.00 -7.71 -3.32
C VAL A 53 0.05 -8.82 -4.38
N TYR A 54 1.20 -9.46 -4.58
CA TYR A 54 1.35 -10.56 -5.51
C TYR A 54 0.32 -11.67 -5.26
N GLN A 55 0.22 -12.14 -4.01
CA GLN A 55 -0.70 -13.20 -3.63
C GLN A 55 -2.18 -12.78 -3.79
N ARG A 56 -2.52 -11.56 -3.36
CA ARG A 56 -3.89 -11.06 -3.43
C ARG A 56 -4.36 -10.81 -4.86
N VAL A 57 -3.50 -10.32 -5.73
CA VAL A 57 -3.81 -10.17 -7.16
C VAL A 57 -4.13 -11.53 -7.77
N ILE A 58 -3.34 -12.57 -7.47
CA ILE A 58 -3.61 -13.95 -7.94
C ILE A 58 -4.95 -14.45 -7.41
N ILE A 59 -5.20 -14.34 -6.10
CA ILE A 59 -6.41 -14.87 -5.47
C ILE A 59 -7.66 -14.18 -6.03
N ASN A 60 -7.66 -12.85 -6.11
CA ASN A 60 -8.81 -12.09 -6.59
C ASN A 60 -9.11 -12.37 -8.06
N ASN A 61 -8.10 -12.41 -8.92
CA ASN A 61 -8.32 -12.68 -10.35
C ASN A 61 -8.73 -14.14 -10.62
N LYS A 62 -8.19 -15.10 -9.88
CA LYS A 62 -8.67 -16.49 -9.96
C LYS A 62 -10.14 -16.62 -9.55
N ARG A 63 -10.55 -15.91 -8.50
CA ARG A 63 -11.94 -15.87 -8.06
C ARG A 63 -12.82 -15.27 -9.15
N TRP A 64 -12.45 -14.12 -9.68
CA TRP A 64 -13.18 -13.43 -10.74
C TRP A 64 -13.35 -14.32 -11.99
N VAL A 65 -12.30 -15.01 -12.45
CA VAL A 65 -12.38 -15.94 -13.59
C VAL A 65 -13.36 -17.07 -13.29
N ARG A 66 -13.29 -17.67 -12.08
CA ARG A 66 -14.18 -18.78 -11.71
C ARG A 66 -15.66 -18.41 -11.63
N GLU A 67 -15.97 -17.16 -11.39
CA GLU A 67 -17.35 -16.65 -11.38
C GLU A 67 -17.95 -16.56 -12.78
N SER A 68 -17.13 -16.44 -13.82
CA SER A 68 -17.57 -16.25 -15.21
C SER A 68 -17.19 -17.37 -16.18
N SER A 69 -16.19 -18.18 -15.84
CA SER A 69 -15.65 -19.23 -16.75
C SER A 69 -14.83 -20.27 -16.00
N ALA A 70 -14.39 -21.32 -16.75
CA ALA A 70 -13.41 -22.29 -16.21
C ALA A 70 -12.02 -21.67 -16.12
N LEU A 71 -11.30 -21.96 -15.04
CA LEU A 71 -9.91 -21.56 -14.87
C LEU A 71 -9.00 -22.46 -15.73
N THR A 72 -8.65 -21.99 -16.92
CA THR A 72 -7.73 -22.66 -17.84
C THR A 72 -6.27 -22.37 -17.50
N GLU A 73 -5.35 -23.13 -18.12
CA GLU A 73 -3.91 -22.87 -18.00
C GLU A 73 -3.53 -21.47 -18.55
N ALA A 74 -4.16 -21.06 -19.64
CA ALA A 74 -3.97 -19.71 -20.21
C ALA A 74 -4.36 -18.62 -19.22
N TRP A 75 -5.51 -18.76 -18.52
CA TRP A 75 -5.90 -17.85 -17.46
C TRP A 75 -4.92 -17.86 -16.29
N ALA A 76 -4.48 -19.04 -15.86
CA ALA A 76 -3.52 -19.15 -14.76
C ALA A 76 -2.19 -18.44 -15.09
N THR A 77 -1.73 -18.55 -16.34
CA THR A 77 -0.52 -17.84 -16.82
C THR A 77 -0.72 -16.32 -16.87
N ALA A 78 -1.84 -15.85 -17.42
CA ALA A 78 -2.16 -14.43 -17.47
C ALA A 78 -2.27 -13.80 -16.08
N ILE A 79 -2.91 -14.50 -15.14
CA ILE A 79 -3.06 -14.01 -13.75
C ILE A 79 -1.69 -13.89 -13.05
N LYS A 80 -0.78 -14.84 -13.26
CA LYS A 80 0.58 -14.74 -12.72
C LYS A 80 1.33 -13.54 -13.31
N ARG A 81 1.18 -13.29 -14.61
CA ARG A 81 1.77 -12.13 -15.26
C ARG A 81 1.26 -10.84 -14.65
N TRP A 82 -0.06 -10.69 -14.48
CA TRP A 82 -0.65 -9.51 -13.82
C TRP A 82 -0.13 -9.29 -12.40
N ALA A 83 0.08 -10.37 -11.64
CA ALA A 83 0.65 -10.26 -10.32
C ALA A 83 2.11 -9.77 -10.34
N TRP A 84 2.91 -10.22 -11.30
CA TRP A 84 4.27 -9.70 -11.51
C TRP A 84 4.27 -8.25 -11.98
N ASP A 85 3.38 -7.89 -12.91
CA ASP A 85 3.25 -6.52 -13.40
C ASP A 85 2.88 -5.56 -12.25
N ALA A 86 2.02 -5.99 -11.33
CA ALA A 86 1.68 -5.21 -10.14
C ALA A 86 2.90 -4.97 -9.24
N VAL A 87 3.71 -6.00 -8.96
CA VAL A 87 4.93 -5.86 -8.15
C VAL A 87 5.98 -4.99 -8.86
N THR A 88 6.12 -5.13 -10.17
CA THR A 88 7.03 -4.29 -10.96
C THR A 88 6.59 -2.83 -10.90
N SER A 89 5.30 -2.56 -11.06
CA SER A 89 4.77 -1.19 -10.95
C SER A 89 4.99 -0.59 -9.55
N MET A 90 4.84 -1.38 -8.47
CA MET A 90 5.19 -0.90 -7.14
C MET A 90 6.67 -0.48 -7.05
N GLN A 91 7.56 -1.27 -7.61
CA GLN A 91 9.00 -1.00 -7.61
C GLN A 91 9.38 0.23 -8.44
N GLU A 92 8.65 0.50 -9.53
CA GLU A 92 8.85 1.68 -10.37
C GLU A 92 8.35 2.97 -9.72
N LEU A 93 7.24 2.89 -8.96
CA LEU A 93 6.58 4.03 -8.37
C LEU A 93 7.07 4.38 -6.96
N ALA A 94 7.63 3.43 -6.22
CA ALA A 94 7.94 3.59 -4.81
C ALA A 94 9.16 2.78 -4.36
N VAL A 95 9.76 3.19 -3.25
CA VAL A 95 10.92 2.52 -2.67
C VAL A 95 10.48 1.54 -1.58
N ALA A 96 10.96 0.30 -1.64
CA ALA A 96 10.71 -0.68 -0.60
C ALA A 96 11.52 -0.36 0.67
N VAL A 97 10.85 -0.27 1.80
CA VAL A 97 11.46 -0.20 3.12
C VAL A 97 11.76 -1.64 3.58
N PRO A 98 13.03 -2.04 3.72
CA PRO A 98 13.37 -3.40 4.10
C PRO A 98 12.95 -3.69 5.54
N VAL A 99 12.69 -4.97 5.83
CA VAL A 99 12.42 -5.44 7.20
C VAL A 99 13.70 -5.98 7.81
N ASP A 100 13.99 -5.57 9.04
CA ASP A 100 15.09 -6.13 9.84
C ASP A 100 14.63 -6.48 11.27
N MET A 101 15.58 -6.90 12.10
CA MET A 101 15.32 -7.30 13.49
C MET A 101 14.70 -6.19 14.33
N SER A 102 15.01 -4.92 14.06
CA SER A 102 14.45 -3.80 14.80
C SER A 102 12.95 -3.62 14.51
N ASP A 103 12.53 -3.88 13.28
CA ASP A 103 11.13 -3.81 12.89
C ASP A 103 10.32 -4.95 13.53
N ILE A 104 10.89 -6.16 13.57
CA ILE A 104 10.28 -7.30 14.24
C ILE A 104 10.13 -7.03 15.75
N TRP A 105 11.15 -6.48 16.38
CA TRP A 105 11.11 -6.12 17.78
C TRP A 105 10.09 -5.01 18.07
N LEU A 106 9.98 -4.02 17.20
CA LEU A 106 9.00 -2.95 17.30
C LEU A 106 7.56 -3.48 17.10
N ALA A 107 7.35 -4.35 16.11
CA ALA A 107 6.06 -5.01 15.89
C ALA A 107 5.63 -5.82 17.12
N CYS A 108 6.55 -6.55 17.76
CA CYS A 108 6.25 -7.25 19.02
C CYS A 108 5.79 -6.31 20.14
N LYS A 109 6.27 -5.07 20.18
CA LYS A 109 5.79 -4.05 21.13
C LYS A 109 4.41 -3.52 20.76
N TYR A 110 4.14 -3.30 19.48
CA TYR A 110 2.84 -2.85 19.00
C TYR A 110 1.72 -3.84 19.28
N ARG A 111 2.02 -5.13 19.40
CA ARG A 111 1.07 -6.18 19.75
C ARG A 111 0.18 -5.83 20.96
N TYR A 112 0.69 -5.06 21.92
CA TYR A 112 -0.07 -4.64 23.10
C TYR A 112 -1.19 -3.63 22.78
N TYR A 113 -1.09 -2.96 21.62
CA TYR A 113 -2.05 -1.94 21.18
C TYR A 113 -2.92 -2.46 20.04
N HIS A 114 -2.35 -3.36 19.22
CA HIS A 114 -2.91 -3.76 17.95
C HIS A 114 -2.42 -5.16 17.62
N ASP A 115 -3.28 -6.16 17.76
CA ASP A 115 -2.91 -7.58 17.60
C ASP A 115 -3.03 -8.02 16.12
N ASP A 116 -2.28 -7.34 15.22
CA ASP A 116 -2.12 -7.71 13.83
C ASP A 116 -0.67 -7.53 13.38
N TYR A 117 0.06 -8.63 13.27
CA TYR A 117 1.49 -8.62 12.99
C TYR A 117 1.85 -7.95 11.66
N LYS A 118 1.01 -8.06 10.63
CA LYS A 118 1.26 -7.42 9.34
C LYS A 118 1.15 -5.90 9.45
N ASP A 119 0.11 -5.44 10.10
CA ASP A 119 -0.11 -4.02 10.33
C ASP A 119 0.98 -3.44 11.23
N ASP A 120 1.42 -4.20 12.25
CA ASP A 120 2.51 -3.79 13.12
C ASP A 120 3.85 -3.64 12.37
N LEU A 121 4.12 -4.49 11.38
CA LEU A 121 5.27 -4.34 10.50
C LEU A 121 5.13 -3.12 9.56
N VAL A 122 3.93 -2.80 9.11
CA VAL A 122 3.66 -1.57 8.33
C VAL A 122 3.95 -0.33 9.17
N LEU A 123 3.50 -0.32 10.44
CA LEU A 123 3.80 0.77 11.38
C LEU A 123 5.30 0.90 11.64
N ALA A 124 6.01 -0.21 11.82
CA ALA A 124 7.47 -0.21 11.97
C ALA A 124 8.17 0.38 10.74
N ALA A 125 7.76 -0.03 9.53
CA ALA A 125 8.27 0.52 8.28
C ALA A 125 7.98 2.03 8.14
N CYS A 126 6.80 2.48 8.58
CA CYS A 126 6.42 3.89 8.58
C CYS A 126 7.38 4.73 9.46
N ARG A 127 7.68 4.24 10.66
CA ARG A 127 8.64 4.90 11.55
C ARG A 127 10.07 4.90 10.99
N ARG A 128 10.51 3.76 10.49
CA ARG A 128 11.86 3.61 9.95
C ARG A 128 12.13 4.50 8.74
N SER A 129 11.15 4.64 7.85
CA SER A 129 11.25 5.48 6.67
C SER A 129 11.09 6.97 6.96
N HIS A 130 10.76 7.33 8.21
CA HIS A 130 10.37 8.70 8.58
C HIS A 130 9.25 9.25 7.69
N ALA A 131 8.32 8.39 7.29
CA ALA A 131 7.19 8.81 6.47
C ALA A 131 6.34 9.85 7.22
N ASP A 132 5.99 10.92 6.52
CA ASP A 132 5.14 11.99 7.07
C ASP A 132 3.71 11.48 7.27
N TYR A 133 3.26 10.57 6.38
CA TYR A 133 1.93 9.98 6.44
C TYR A 133 1.96 8.49 6.10
N LEU A 134 1.16 7.73 6.83
CA LEU A 134 0.73 6.39 6.44
C LEU A 134 -0.58 6.52 5.66
N VAL A 135 -0.60 6.07 4.41
CA VAL A 135 -1.80 6.07 3.59
C VAL A 135 -2.44 4.69 3.60
N THR A 136 -3.63 4.59 4.17
CA THR A 136 -4.33 3.33 4.37
C THR A 136 -5.84 3.50 4.35
N ASN A 137 -6.59 2.44 4.01
CA ASN A 137 -8.03 2.35 4.18
C ASN A 137 -8.42 1.49 5.41
N ASP A 138 -7.44 0.97 6.14
CA ASP A 138 -7.68 0.18 7.34
C ASP A 138 -8.09 1.07 8.51
N ARG A 139 -9.28 0.79 9.09
CA ARG A 139 -9.85 1.59 10.18
C ARG A 139 -9.03 1.53 11.47
N LYS A 140 -8.38 0.39 11.73
CA LYS A 140 -7.55 0.23 12.93
C LYS A 140 -6.28 1.07 12.81
N LEU A 141 -5.62 1.03 11.65
CA LEU A 141 -4.44 1.85 11.38
C LEU A 141 -4.77 3.35 11.37
N LEU A 142 -5.93 3.74 10.81
CA LEU A 142 -6.40 5.13 10.84
C LEU A 142 -6.65 5.66 12.25
N ALA A 143 -7.01 4.78 13.18
CA ALA A 143 -7.22 5.13 14.60
C ALA A 143 -5.94 5.07 15.44
N HIS A 144 -4.82 4.59 14.89
CA HIS A 144 -3.57 4.41 15.63
C HIS A 144 -2.88 5.77 15.89
N ALA A 145 -2.59 6.05 17.16
CA ALA A 145 -2.10 7.36 17.58
C ALA A 145 -0.62 7.62 17.24
N ASP A 146 0.17 6.58 16.96
CA ASP A 146 1.63 6.68 16.81
C ASP A 146 2.09 7.19 15.43
N VAL A 147 1.19 7.18 14.44
CA VAL A 147 1.48 7.62 13.07
C VAL A 147 0.37 8.52 12.56
N CYS A 148 0.72 9.44 11.67
CA CYS A 148 -0.26 10.27 10.99
C CYS A 148 -0.87 9.48 9.82
N ALA A 149 -1.95 8.74 10.07
CA ALA A 149 -2.62 7.94 9.06
C ALA A 149 -3.75 8.71 8.38
N LYS A 150 -3.86 8.55 7.06
CA LYS A 150 -4.88 9.16 6.20
C LYS A 150 -5.37 8.17 5.16
N THR A 151 -6.63 8.30 4.76
CA THR A 151 -7.12 7.60 3.56
C THR A 151 -6.59 8.27 2.28
N PRO A 152 -6.58 7.56 1.13
CA PRO A 152 -6.24 8.19 -0.15
C PRO A 152 -7.04 9.47 -0.43
N ARG A 153 -8.35 9.47 -0.16
CA ARG A 153 -9.22 10.65 -0.33
C ARG A 153 -8.78 11.82 0.56
N GLN A 154 -8.50 11.55 1.83
CA GLN A 154 -8.05 12.58 2.77
C GLN A 154 -6.70 13.16 2.37
N MET A 155 -5.78 12.33 1.83
CA MET A 155 -4.50 12.82 1.33
C MET A 155 -4.67 13.72 0.11
N VAL A 156 -5.50 13.34 -0.86
CA VAL A 156 -5.79 14.19 -2.03
C VAL A 156 -6.38 15.54 -1.62
N GLU A 157 -7.29 15.57 -0.64
CA GLU A 157 -7.80 16.82 -0.11
C GLU A 157 -6.72 17.64 0.60
N LEU A 158 -5.85 17.00 1.37
CA LEU A 158 -4.72 17.67 2.01
C LEU A 158 -3.78 18.30 0.98
N PHE A 159 -3.52 17.65 -0.13
CA PHE A 159 -2.68 18.17 -1.22
C PHE A 159 -3.21 19.49 -1.81
N LYS A 160 -4.52 19.68 -1.83
CA LYS A 160 -5.13 20.95 -2.31
C LYS A 160 -4.83 22.13 -1.39
N VAL A 161 -4.60 21.84 -0.11
CA VAL A 161 -4.30 22.87 0.91
C VAL A 161 -2.80 23.18 0.99
N LEU A 162 -1.96 22.20 0.62
CA LEU A 162 -0.50 22.32 0.60
C LEU A 162 0.04 22.96 -0.69
N ALA A 163 -0.85 23.36 -1.59
CA ALA A 163 -0.51 23.94 -2.91
C ALA A 163 -0.14 25.43 -2.80
#